data_b97196a639fb6eebf4a91a5635226f4c
#
_entry.id   b97196a639fb6eebf4a91a5635226f4c
#
_cell.length_a   1.000
_cell.length_b   1.000
_cell.length_c   1.000
_cell.angle_alpha   90.00
_cell.angle_beta   90.00
_cell.angle_gamma   90.00
#
_symmetry.space_group_name_H-M   'P 1'
#
loop_
_entity.id
_entity.type
_entity.pdbx_description
1 polymer ?
#
loop_
_entity_poly.entity_id
_entity_poly.type
_entity_poly.pdbx_seq_one_letter_code
_entity_poly.pdbx_strand_id
1 'polypeptide(L)'
;VTVYLFDLLVGYEPNGVDLSHPHINKKKKKANLDVRYIFSVIPPREDFLYFQHIGIPLDKMMIAPFYLAGEKGVKSTITSEEMISRLHLENSPIVERYQHQIVYQISEDHRLFLKCEDGIVYQVDHFYQDTLYQRDHYTSYLICREWFDQGNYQWSKRCFYNSESEVVYEGFQSLGKTRYRFGSEWLEGEYDLMQYFIQSLSLSSDDIVLMDRVSRFSFSQAILEYGNHAKIGVFLHSLHQYKTGAMNNEYHYLFQHATSFDFMIVSTEAQKTDLENYLR
;
A
#
# COMPACT_ATOMS: atom_id res chain seq x y z
N VAL A 1 -15.32 8.75 14.40
CA VAL A 1 -15.32 8.83 12.93
C VAL A 1 -13.93 8.54 12.44
N THR A 2 -13.75 7.42 11.74
CA THR A 2 -12.50 7.11 11.05
C THR A 2 -12.68 7.36 9.56
N VAL A 3 -11.68 7.95 8.92
CA VAL A 3 -11.62 8.13 7.47
C VAL A 3 -10.56 7.18 6.91
N TYR A 4 -10.98 6.20 6.16
CA TYR A 4 -10.10 5.28 5.43
C TYR A 4 -9.90 5.82 4.02
N LEU A 5 -8.71 6.34 3.76
CA LEU A 5 -8.34 6.84 2.44
C LEU A 5 -7.60 5.76 1.68
N PHE A 6 -8.21 5.23 0.64
CA PHE A 6 -7.59 4.27 -0.25
C PHE A 6 -6.84 4.98 -1.36
N ASP A 7 -5.55 4.72 -1.43
CA ASP A 7 -4.65 5.26 -2.42
C ASP A 7 -3.98 4.15 -3.23
N LEU A 8 -3.65 4.48 -4.46
CA LEU A 8 -2.72 3.72 -5.26
C LEU A 8 -1.31 4.26 -5.00
N LEU A 9 -0.33 3.42 -5.26
CA LEU A 9 1.08 3.77 -5.21
C LEU A 9 1.34 5.15 -5.82
N VAL A 10 2.06 5.99 -5.08
CA VAL A 10 2.60 7.25 -5.60
C VAL A 10 3.61 6.91 -6.69
N GLY A 11 3.51 7.57 -7.84
CA GLY A 11 4.55 7.48 -8.86
C GLY A 11 5.86 8.12 -8.40
N TYR A 12 6.95 7.82 -9.06
CA TYR A 12 8.29 8.37 -8.78
C TYR A 12 8.34 9.92 -8.77
N GLU A 13 7.40 10.57 -9.44
CA GLU A 13 7.25 12.02 -9.42
C GLU A 13 5.89 12.37 -8.80
N PRO A 14 5.90 13.12 -7.66
CA PRO A 14 4.68 13.59 -7.03
C PRO A 14 3.88 14.44 -7.99
N ASN A 15 2.65 14.04 -8.24
CA ASN A 15 1.71 14.80 -9.04
C ASN A 15 0.85 15.71 -8.15
N GLY A 16 -0.02 16.52 -8.76
CA GLY A 16 -0.90 17.42 -8.01
C GLY A 16 -1.85 16.74 -7.04
N VAL A 17 -2.12 15.44 -7.25
CA VAL A 17 -2.92 14.60 -6.36
C VAL A 17 -2.17 14.37 -5.06
N ASP A 18 -0.94 13.87 -5.15
CA ASP A 18 -0.09 13.57 -4.01
C ASP A 18 0.15 14.83 -3.15
N LEU A 19 0.33 15.99 -3.79
CA LEU A 19 0.49 17.29 -3.12
C LEU A 19 -0.79 17.78 -2.43
N SER A 20 -1.95 17.23 -2.74
CA SER A 20 -3.21 17.58 -2.05
C SER A 20 -3.32 16.96 -0.65
N HIS A 21 -2.68 15.82 -0.41
CA HIS A 21 -2.75 15.06 0.84
C HIS A 21 -2.32 15.86 2.09
N PRO A 22 -1.25 16.70 2.08
CA PRO A 22 -0.90 17.54 3.22
C PRO A 22 -1.96 18.57 3.56
N HIS A 23 -2.61 19.15 2.56
CA HIS A 23 -3.71 20.11 2.78
C HIS A 23 -4.94 19.44 3.38
N ILE A 24 -5.26 18.24 2.91
CA ILE A 24 -6.30 17.40 3.46
C ILE A 24 -5.95 17.06 4.92
N ASN A 25 -4.72 16.65 5.20
CA ASN A 25 -4.26 16.30 6.55
C ASN A 25 -4.34 17.49 7.52
N LYS A 26 -3.98 18.71 7.10
CA LYS A 26 -4.12 19.94 7.92
C LYS A 26 -5.57 20.26 8.25
N LYS A 27 -6.49 20.14 7.29
CA LYS A 27 -7.93 20.36 7.51
C LYS A 27 -8.53 19.31 8.45
N LYS A 28 -8.11 18.03 8.29
CA LYS A 28 -8.57 16.91 9.13
C LYS A 28 -8.13 17.02 10.58
N LYS A 29 -6.90 17.49 10.86
CA LYS A 29 -6.45 17.79 12.23
C LYS A 29 -7.34 18.83 12.91
N LYS A 30 -7.81 19.85 12.17
CA LYS A 30 -8.76 20.85 12.71
C LYS A 30 -10.14 20.25 13.00
N ALA A 31 -10.56 19.24 12.27
CA ALA A 31 -11.84 18.56 12.43
C ALA A 31 -11.80 17.39 13.42
N ASN A 32 -10.65 17.09 14.02
CA ASN A 32 -10.42 15.96 14.93
C ASN A 32 -10.84 14.59 14.34
N LEU A 33 -10.54 14.38 13.04
CA LEU A 33 -10.82 13.13 12.35
C LEU A 33 -9.61 12.19 12.44
N ASP A 34 -9.84 10.92 12.75
CA ASP A 34 -8.81 9.87 12.60
C ASP A 34 -8.75 9.43 11.13
N VAL A 35 -7.62 9.70 10.47
CA VAL A 35 -7.44 9.36 9.06
C VAL A 35 -6.42 8.24 8.94
N ARG A 36 -6.77 7.22 8.18
CA ARG A 36 -5.93 6.08 7.84
C ARG A 36 -5.69 6.04 6.34
N TYR A 37 -4.44 6.00 5.92
CA TYR A 37 -4.03 5.88 4.52
C TYR A 37 -3.81 4.41 4.19
N ILE A 38 -4.60 3.87 3.28
CA ILE A 38 -4.63 2.44 2.97
C ILE A 38 -3.93 2.17 1.65
N PHE A 39 -2.91 1.31 1.69
CA PHE A 39 -2.25 0.77 0.51
C PHE A 39 -2.74 -0.66 0.25
N SER A 40 -3.29 -0.90 -0.92
CA SER A 40 -3.80 -2.23 -1.31
C SER A 40 -2.69 -3.24 -1.62
N VAL A 41 -1.48 -2.75 -1.86
CA VAL A 41 -0.28 -3.55 -2.15
C VAL A 41 0.86 -3.15 -1.21
N ILE A 42 1.95 -3.92 -1.18
CA ILE A 42 3.18 -3.52 -0.48
C ILE A 42 3.90 -2.49 -1.36
N PRO A 43 3.89 -1.19 -0.98
CA PRO A 43 4.54 -0.17 -1.78
C PRO A 43 6.07 -0.22 -1.62
N PRO A 44 6.84 0.31 -2.57
CA PRO A 44 8.26 0.59 -2.39
C PRO A 44 8.51 1.50 -1.18
N ARG A 45 9.63 1.35 -0.51
CA ARG A 45 9.95 2.16 0.69
C ARG A 45 10.04 3.65 0.38
N GLU A 46 10.50 4.00 -0.79
CA GLU A 46 10.62 5.37 -1.28
C GLU A 46 9.28 6.12 -1.21
N ASP A 47 8.16 5.41 -1.44
CA ASP A 47 6.82 5.97 -1.34
C ASP A 47 6.48 6.37 0.11
N PHE A 48 6.87 5.56 1.10
CA PHE A 48 6.68 5.91 2.52
C PHE A 48 7.49 7.12 2.92
N LEU A 49 8.74 7.22 2.48
CA LEU A 49 9.59 8.38 2.73
C LEU A 49 9.00 9.64 2.14
N TYR A 50 8.47 9.53 0.93
CA TYR A 50 7.78 10.63 0.27
C TYR A 50 6.54 11.06 1.08
N PHE A 51 5.68 10.14 1.51
CA PHE A 51 4.51 10.45 2.33
C PHE A 51 4.89 11.12 3.64
N GLN A 52 5.96 10.67 4.31
CA GLN A 52 6.47 11.35 5.50
C GLN A 52 6.93 12.78 5.18
N HIS A 53 7.66 12.96 4.09
CA HIS A 53 8.16 14.27 3.67
C HIS A 53 7.02 15.27 3.43
N ILE A 54 5.91 14.83 2.86
CA ILE A 54 4.71 15.66 2.70
C ILE A 54 3.83 15.73 3.97
N GLY A 55 4.28 15.18 5.08
CA GLY A 55 3.67 15.35 6.41
C GLY A 55 2.59 14.34 6.76
N ILE A 56 2.57 13.17 6.11
CA ILE A 56 1.70 12.05 6.48
C ILE A 56 2.48 11.13 7.43
N PRO A 57 2.04 10.98 8.70
CA PRO A 57 2.76 10.16 9.68
C PRO A 57 2.65 8.66 9.34
N LEU A 58 3.72 7.90 9.59
CA LEU A 58 3.75 6.45 9.36
C LEU A 58 2.72 5.68 10.20
N ASP A 59 2.40 6.16 11.40
CA ASP A 59 1.38 5.56 12.28
C ASP A 59 -0.05 5.70 11.74
N LYS A 60 -0.24 6.49 10.68
CA LYS A 60 -1.51 6.65 9.97
C LYS A 60 -1.58 5.85 8.67
N MET A 61 -0.50 5.19 8.30
CA MET A 61 -0.44 4.35 7.11
C MET A 61 -0.75 2.90 7.47
N MET A 62 -1.47 2.23 6.60
CA MET A 62 -1.80 0.81 6.68
C MET A 62 -1.52 0.14 5.33
N ILE A 63 -0.89 -1.00 5.36
CA ILE A 63 -0.74 -1.88 4.19
C ILE A 63 -1.74 -3.02 4.37
N ALA A 64 -2.72 -3.13 3.48
CA ALA A 64 -3.76 -4.15 3.57
C ALA A 64 -3.20 -5.58 3.76
N PRO A 65 -2.18 -6.03 3.00
CA PRO A 65 -1.52 -7.30 3.25
C PRO A 65 -0.93 -7.47 4.66
N PHE A 66 -0.33 -6.43 5.24
CA PHE A 66 0.24 -6.51 6.59
C PHE A 66 -0.85 -6.51 7.67
N TYR A 67 -1.89 -5.73 7.46
CA TYR A 67 -3.04 -5.70 8.35
C TYR A 67 -3.71 -7.08 8.47
N LEU A 68 -3.84 -7.81 7.38
CA LEU A 68 -4.37 -9.18 7.36
C LEU A 68 -3.47 -10.18 8.10
N ALA A 69 -2.19 -9.87 8.25
CA ALA A 69 -1.25 -10.63 9.09
C ALA A 69 -1.25 -10.19 10.57
N GLY A 70 -2.10 -9.21 10.94
CA GLY A 70 -2.21 -8.70 12.31
C GLY A 70 -1.40 -7.43 12.58
N GLU A 71 -0.67 -6.89 11.59
CA GLU A 71 0.14 -5.68 11.74
C GLU A 71 -0.63 -4.43 11.27
N LYS A 72 -0.87 -3.51 12.18
CA LYS A 72 -1.66 -2.29 11.91
C LYS A 72 -0.83 -1.10 11.43
N GLY A 73 0.49 -1.20 11.52
CA GLY A 73 1.41 -0.13 11.18
C GLY A 73 2.41 -0.52 10.09
N VAL A 74 3.22 0.45 9.70
CA VAL A 74 4.28 0.25 8.69
C VAL A 74 5.67 0.59 9.24
N LYS A 75 5.73 1.01 10.51
CA LYS A 75 6.97 1.48 11.12
C LYS A 75 7.80 0.30 11.60
N SER A 76 9.06 0.23 11.14
CA SER A 76 10.03 -0.68 11.74
C SER A 76 10.64 -0.10 13.02
N THR A 77 11.03 -0.98 13.93
CA THR A 77 11.74 -0.65 15.17
C THR A 77 13.07 -1.39 15.30
N ILE A 78 13.42 -2.22 14.32
CA ILE A 78 14.63 -3.07 14.37
C ILE A 78 15.83 -2.22 13.99
N THR A 79 16.79 -2.09 14.89
CA THR A 79 18.03 -1.36 14.61
C THR A 79 18.97 -2.14 13.68
N SER A 80 19.90 -1.42 13.04
CA SER A 80 20.92 -2.05 12.19
C SER A 80 21.79 -3.02 12.98
N GLU A 81 22.14 -2.68 14.22
CA GLU A 81 22.93 -3.54 15.12
C GLU A 81 22.18 -4.83 15.46
N GLU A 82 20.90 -4.69 15.79
CA GLU A 82 20.03 -5.85 16.05
C GLU A 82 19.89 -6.75 14.81
N MET A 83 19.72 -6.15 13.63
CA MET A 83 19.62 -6.91 12.38
C MET A 83 20.93 -7.61 12.02
N ILE A 84 22.08 -6.94 12.22
CA ILE A 84 23.41 -7.54 12.04
C ILE A 84 23.55 -8.79 12.92
N SER A 85 23.15 -8.70 14.17
CA SER A 85 23.20 -9.83 15.11
C SER A 85 22.24 -10.95 14.72
N ARG A 86 21.01 -10.63 14.36
CA ARG A 86 20.00 -11.61 13.90
C ARG A 86 20.45 -12.42 12.67
N LEU A 87 21.16 -11.76 11.76
CA LEU A 87 21.66 -12.35 10.51
C LEU A 87 23.11 -12.86 10.60
N HIS A 88 23.74 -12.77 11.78
CA HIS A 88 25.13 -13.19 12.04
C HIS A 88 26.15 -12.51 11.09
N LEU A 89 25.97 -11.20 10.88
CA LEU A 89 26.78 -10.42 9.93
C LEU A 89 28.00 -9.71 10.57
N GLU A 90 28.28 -9.91 11.86
CA GLU A 90 29.33 -9.22 12.62
C GLU A 90 30.72 -9.35 11.96
N ASN A 91 30.97 -10.50 11.34
CA ASN A 91 32.24 -10.81 10.67
C ASN A 91 32.15 -10.75 9.15
N SER A 92 31.01 -10.38 8.58
CA SER A 92 30.83 -10.30 7.13
C SER A 92 31.37 -8.97 6.59
N PRO A 93 32.17 -8.99 5.50
CA PRO A 93 32.68 -7.77 4.90
C PRO A 93 31.53 -6.85 4.42
N ILE A 94 31.65 -5.57 4.75
CA ILE A 94 30.82 -4.52 4.15
C ILE A 94 31.50 -4.10 2.85
N VAL A 95 30.83 -4.34 1.73
CA VAL A 95 31.35 -3.97 0.39
C VAL A 95 30.89 -2.62 -0.07
N GLU A 96 29.68 -2.17 0.38
CA GLU A 96 29.14 -0.87 0.04
C GLU A 96 28.35 -0.30 1.24
N ARG A 97 28.41 1.02 1.41
CA ARG A 97 27.63 1.75 2.42
C ARG A 97 27.11 3.05 1.83
N TYR A 98 25.81 3.18 1.76
CA TYR A 98 25.08 4.39 1.37
C TYR A 98 24.23 4.92 2.53
N GLN A 99 23.64 6.10 2.35
CA GLN A 99 22.79 6.71 3.38
C GLN A 99 21.64 5.80 3.84
N HIS A 100 21.03 5.07 2.91
CA HIS A 100 19.84 4.24 3.17
C HIS A 100 20.07 2.75 2.93
N GLN A 101 21.34 2.31 2.78
CA GLN A 101 21.65 0.93 2.46
C GLN A 101 23.05 0.53 2.88
N ILE A 102 23.18 -0.66 3.48
CA ILE A 102 24.46 -1.31 3.76
C ILE A 102 24.47 -2.65 3.02
N VAL A 103 25.54 -2.92 2.28
CA VAL A 103 25.70 -4.15 1.52
C VAL A 103 26.77 -5.02 2.18
N TYR A 104 26.39 -6.23 2.55
CA TYR A 104 27.25 -7.25 3.11
C TYR A 104 27.55 -8.34 2.07
N GLN A 105 28.81 -8.76 1.97
CA GLN A 105 29.21 -9.94 1.21
C GLN A 105 29.18 -11.16 2.14
N ILE A 106 28.34 -12.14 1.85
CA ILE A 106 28.20 -13.36 2.66
C ILE A 106 29.09 -14.48 2.11
N SER A 107 29.12 -14.61 0.79
CA SER A 107 30.01 -15.52 0.05
C SER A 107 30.33 -14.92 -1.31
N GLU A 108 31.12 -15.61 -2.14
CA GLU A 108 31.50 -15.14 -3.49
C GLU A 108 30.25 -14.72 -4.31
N ASP A 109 29.18 -15.50 -4.21
CA ASP A 109 27.95 -15.30 -5.00
C ASP A 109 26.78 -14.69 -4.20
N HIS A 110 26.89 -14.51 -2.87
CA HIS A 110 25.76 -14.10 -2.04
C HIS A 110 26.01 -12.76 -1.35
N ARG A 111 25.11 -11.80 -1.58
CA ARG A 111 25.10 -10.47 -0.94
C ARG A 111 23.76 -10.18 -0.26
N LEU A 112 23.84 -9.47 0.86
CA LEU A 112 22.69 -8.95 1.59
C LEU A 112 22.68 -7.42 1.52
N PHE A 113 21.55 -6.87 1.21
CA PHE A 113 21.30 -5.43 1.16
C PHE A 113 20.37 -5.07 2.31
N LEU A 114 20.93 -4.52 3.39
CA LEU A 114 20.14 -3.98 4.50
C LEU A 114 19.68 -2.58 4.13
N LYS A 115 18.39 -2.40 3.90
CA LYS A 115 17.79 -1.10 3.66
C LYS A 115 17.34 -0.52 4.99
N CYS A 116 17.85 0.65 5.31
CA CYS A 116 17.63 1.30 6.60
C CYS A 116 17.42 2.80 6.44
N GLU A 117 16.80 3.40 7.44
CA GLU A 117 16.62 4.83 7.58
C GLU A 117 16.88 5.21 9.04
N ASP A 118 17.78 6.18 9.26
CA ASP A 118 18.21 6.59 10.61
C ASP A 118 18.62 5.39 11.50
N GLY A 119 19.29 4.40 10.91
CA GLY A 119 19.73 3.19 11.61
C GLY A 119 18.63 2.15 11.87
N ILE A 120 17.40 2.36 11.40
CA ILE A 120 16.28 1.41 11.52
C ILE A 120 16.13 0.64 10.22
N VAL A 121 16.23 -0.69 10.29
CA VAL A 121 16.07 -1.59 9.13
C VAL A 121 14.61 -1.87 8.89
N TYR A 122 14.16 -1.70 7.65
CA TYR A 122 12.80 -1.99 7.22
C TYR A 122 12.71 -3.08 6.14
N GLN A 123 13.84 -3.38 5.47
CA GLN A 123 13.89 -4.38 4.41
C GLN A 123 15.28 -4.99 4.32
N VAL A 124 15.34 -6.28 4.01
CA VAL A 124 16.57 -7.01 3.66
C VAL A 124 16.35 -7.70 2.34
N ASP A 125 17.18 -7.36 1.35
CA ASP A 125 17.17 -8.02 0.04
C ASP A 125 18.35 -8.99 -0.04
N HIS A 126 18.09 -10.21 -0.50
CA HIS A 126 19.05 -11.27 -0.66
C HIS A 126 19.31 -11.49 -2.15
N PHE A 127 20.57 -11.32 -2.54
CA PHE A 127 21.03 -11.51 -3.93
C PHE A 127 21.94 -12.72 -4.02
N TYR A 128 21.70 -13.55 -5.03
CA TYR A 128 22.59 -14.62 -5.44
C TYR A 128 22.97 -14.41 -6.91
N GLN A 129 24.28 -14.35 -7.22
CA GLN A 129 24.81 -14.03 -8.56
C GLN A 129 24.11 -12.81 -9.19
N ASP A 130 24.06 -11.71 -8.46
CA ASP A 130 23.43 -10.43 -8.84
C ASP A 130 21.91 -10.49 -9.10
N THR A 131 21.27 -11.62 -8.78
CA THR A 131 19.82 -11.79 -8.93
C THR A 131 19.14 -11.75 -7.57
N LEU A 132 18.15 -10.86 -7.40
CA LEU A 132 17.29 -10.86 -6.23
C LEU A 132 16.49 -12.16 -6.19
N TYR A 133 16.65 -12.95 -5.11
CA TYR A 133 15.89 -14.19 -4.95
C TYR A 133 14.96 -14.18 -3.73
N GLN A 134 15.23 -13.31 -2.74
CA GLN A 134 14.39 -13.16 -1.56
C GLN A 134 14.42 -11.70 -1.08
N ARG A 135 13.28 -11.27 -0.55
CA ARG A 135 13.11 -9.98 0.13
C ARG A 135 12.34 -10.18 1.41
N ASP A 136 12.85 -9.62 2.50
CA ASP A 136 12.24 -9.63 3.81
C ASP A 136 11.80 -8.21 4.19
N HIS A 137 10.55 -8.04 4.58
CA HIS A 137 9.98 -6.79 5.08
C HIS A 137 9.82 -6.86 6.59
N TYR A 138 10.20 -5.79 7.27
CA TYR A 138 10.21 -5.72 8.73
C TYR A 138 9.38 -4.56 9.25
N THR A 139 8.64 -4.83 10.32
CA THR A 139 8.11 -3.87 11.28
C THR A 139 8.86 -4.04 12.61
N SER A 140 8.24 -4.40 13.72
CA SER A 140 8.95 -4.87 14.92
C SER A 140 9.46 -6.31 14.79
N TYR A 141 9.03 -7.01 13.75
CA TYR A 141 9.37 -8.39 13.41
C TYR A 141 9.36 -8.56 11.89
N LEU A 142 9.74 -9.75 11.41
CA LEU A 142 9.57 -10.11 10.00
C LEU A 142 8.08 -10.25 9.68
N ILE A 143 7.52 -9.28 8.95
CA ILE A 143 6.09 -9.28 8.60
C ILE A 143 5.80 -9.99 7.27
N CYS A 144 6.72 -9.90 6.31
CA CYS A 144 6.55 -10.54 5.01
C CYS A 144 7.88 -10.98 4.44
N ARG A 145 7.90 -12.18 3.86
CA ARG A 145 9.00 -12.69 3.04
C ARG A 145 8.50 -12.97 1.64
N GLU A 146 9.21 -12.45 0.66
CA GLU A 146 8.94 -12.66 -0.76
C GLU A 146 10.06 -13.49 -1.37
N TRP A 147 9.72 -14.41 -2.26
CA TRP A 147 10.65 -15.12 -3.12
C TRP A 147 10.41 -14.74 -4.57
N PHE A 148 11.49 -14.60 -5.31
CA PHE A 148 11.50 -14.19 -6.70
C PHE A 148 12.03 -15.32 -7.57
N ASP A 149 11.43 -15.52 -8.74
CA ASP A 149 11.95 -16.45 -9.73
C ASP A 149 13.16 -15.84 -10.42
N GLN A 150 14.13 -16.69 -10.82
CA GLN A 150 15.36 -16.26 -11.47
C GLN A 150 15.05 -15.45 -12.74
N GLY A 151 15.66 -14.26 -12.84
CA GLY A 151 15.56 -13.39 -14.00
C GLY A 151 14.23 -12.62 -14.13
N ASN A 152 13.33 -12.75 -13.15
CA ASN A 152 12.06 -12.02 -13.10
C ASN A 152 11.97 -11.27 -11.78
N TYR A 153 11.70 -9.95 -11.82
CA TYR A 153 11.45 -9.16 -10.61
C TYR A 153 10.03 -9.33 -10.04
N GLN A 154 9.27 -10.30 -10.54
CA GLN A 154 7.98 -10.67 -10.00
C GLN A 154 8.18 -11.74 -8.90
N TRP A 155 7.53 -11.52 -7.77
CA TRP A 155 7.53 -12.53 -6.72
C TRP A 155 6.73 -13.77 -7.17
N SER A 156 7.19 -14.94 -6.78
CA SER A 156 6.50 -16.22 -7.03
C SER A 156 5.76 -16.72 -5.80
N LYS A 157 6.31 -16.39 -4.61
CA LYS A 157 5.71 -16.74 -3.32
C LYS A 157 5.90 -15.59 -2.33
N ARG A 158 4.90 -15.40 -1.45
CA ARG A 158 4.95 -14.53 -0.26
C ARG A 158 4.48 -15.32 0.95
N CYS A 159 5.13 -15.13 2.09
CA CYS A 159 4.64 -15.58 3.38
C CYS A 159 4.48 -14.36 4.30
N PHE A 160 3.35 -14.27 4.96
CA PHE A 160 3.04 -13.21 5.91
C PHE A 160 2.99 -13.81 7.32
N TYR A 161 3.66 -13.14 8.26
CA TYR A 161 3.90 -13.64 9.61
C TYR A 161 3.23 -12.73 10.66
N ASN A 162 2.85 -13.33 11.79
CA ASN A 162 2.48 -12.60 13.00
C ASN A 162 3.71 -12.28 13.87
N SER A 163 3.50 -11.60 15.00
CA SER A 163 4.55 -11.28 15.97
C SER A 163 5.22 -12.50 16.61
N GLU A 164 4.58 -13.67 16.55
CA GLU A 164 5.07 -14.94 17.07
C GLU A 164 5.87 -15.73 16.02
N SER A 165 6.10 -15.12 14.85
CA SER A 165 6.78 -15.71 13.69
C SER A 165 6.02 -16.89 13.07
N GLU A 166 4.73 -16.99 13.28
CA GLU A 166 3.87 -17.98 12.63
C GLU A 166 3.35 -17.44 11.31
N VAL A 167 3.23 -18.33 10.31
CA VAL A 167 2.66 -17.96 9.01
C VAL A 167 1.15 -17.81 9.16
N VAL A 168 0.64 -16.61 8.95
CA VAL A 168 -0.79 -16.29 8.97
C VAL A 168 -1.43 -16.64 7.64
N TYR A 169 -0.79 -16.23 6.55
CA TYR A 169 -1.23 -16.60 5.20
C TYR A 169 -0.09 -16.52 4.19
N GLU A 170 -0.32 -17.09 3.03
CA GLU A 170 0.65 -17.14 1.93
C GLU A 170 0.03 -16.63 0.64
N GLY A 171 0.84 -15.98 -0.19
CA GLY A 171 0.51 -15.60 -1.56
C GLY A 171 1.35 -16.40 -2.55
N PHE A 172 0.75 -16.75 -3.68
CA PHE A 172 1.40 -17.46 -4.78
C PHE A 172 1.08 -16.76 -6.10
N GLN A 173 2.10 -16.57 -6.92
CA GLN A 173 1.93 -16.01 -8.25
C GLN A 173 2.51 -16.95 -9.30
N SER A 174 1.72 -17.31 -10.29
CA SER A 174 2.13 -18.17 -11.38
C SER A 174 1.31 -17.86 -12.64
N LEU A 175 1.98 -17.77 -13.79
CA LEU A 175 1.34 -17.53 -15.09
C LEU A 175 0.37 -16.31 -15.09
N GLY A 176 0.77 -15.24 -14.39
CA GLY A 176 -0.03 -14.01 -14.31
C GLY A 176 -1.27 -14.11 -13.42
N LYS A 177 -1.42 -15.19 -12.66
CA LYS A 177 -2.50 -15.37 -11.67
C LYS A 177 -1.93 -15.33 -10.27
N THR A 178 -2.63 -14.64 -9.39
CA THR A 178 -2.30 -14.57 -7.96
C THR A 178 -3.36 -15.34 -7.17
N ARG A 179 -2.96 -16.07 -6.15
CA ARG A 179 -3.82 -16.76 -5.20
C ARG A 179 -3.29 -16.58 -3.80
N TYR A 180 -4.17 -16.55 -2.80
CA TYR A 180 -3.79 -16.46 -1.40
C TYR A 180 -4.36 -17.65 -0.62
N ARG A 181 -3.64 -18.11 0.41
CA ARG A 181 -4.05 -19.22 1.26
C ARG A 181 -4.05 -18.81 2.73
N PHE A 182 -5.21 -18.85 3.34
CA PHE A 182 -5.43 -18.67 4.79
C PHE A 182 -5.80 -20.01 5.41
N GLY A 183 -4.83 -20.70 6.04
CA GLY A 183 -5.05 -22.06 6.51
C GLY A 183 -5.44 -23.01 5.38
N SER A 184 -6.69 -23.46 5.37
CA SER A 184 -7.26 -24.32 4.30
C SER A 184 -8.04 -23.55 3.23
N GLU A 185 -8.32 -22.27 3.44
CA GLU A 185 -9.11 -21.43 2.54
C GLU A 185 -8.22 -20.80 1.47
N TRP A 186 -8.73 -20.77 0.22
CA TRP A 186 -8.08 -20.14 -0.91
C TRP A 186 -8.88 -18.93 -1.41
N LEU A 187 -8.18 -17.82 -1.66
CA LEU A 187 -8.69 -16.64 -2.30
C LEU A 187 -8.09 -16.50 -3.71
N GLU A 188 -8.95 -16.20 -4.68
CA GLU A 188 -8.55 -16.13 -6.10
C GLU A 188 -8.28 -14.68 -6.52
N GLY A 189 -7.03 -14.25 -6.40
CA GLY A 189 -6.57 -12.94 -6.85
C GLY A 189 -6.74 -11.81 -5.84
N GLU A 190 -6.37 -10.63 -6.31
CA GLU A 190 -6.33 -9.40 -5.50
C GLU A 190 -7.74 -8.94 -5.06
N TYR A 191 -8.76 -9.24 -5.85
CA TYR A 191 -10.14 -8.86 -5.53
C TYR A 191 -10.61 -9.58 -4.26
N ASP A 192 -10.47 -10.90 -4.19
CA ASP A 192 -10.87 -11.67 -3.02
C ASP A 192 -10.08 -11.27 -1.78
N LEU A 193 -8.77 -10.97 -1.95
CA LEU A 193 -7.95 -10.46 -0.85
C LEU A 193 -8.46 -9.10 -0.35
N MET A 194 -8.83 -8.19 -1.25
CA MET A 194 -9.38 -6.89 -0.87
C MET A 194 -10.78 -7.00 -0.26
N GLN A 195 -11.61 -7.89 -0.76
CA GLN A 195 -12.89 -8.22 -0.13
C GLN A 195 -12.67 -8.66 1.33
N TYR A 196 -11.78 -9.62 1.55
CA TYR A 196 -11.46 -10.11 2.88
C TYR A 196 -10.93 -8.98 3.79
N PHE A 197 -10.07 -8.11 3.25
CA PHE A 197 -9.56 -6.94 3.96
C PHE A 197 -10.69 -5.96 4.35
N ILE A 198 -11.56 -5.55 3.41
CA ILE A 198 -12.65 -4.61 3.68
C ILE A 198 -13.60 -5.16 4.75
N GLN A 199 -13.94 -6.43 4.69
CA GLN A 199 -14.77 -7.09 5.70
C GLN A 199 -14.08 -7.10 7.08
N SER A 200 -12.75 -7.29 7.13
CA SER A 200 -11.98 -7.30 8.38
C SER A 200 -11.88 -5.94 9.07
N LEU A 201 -12.09 -4.83 8.34
CA LEU A 201 -12.09 -3.48 8.91
C LEU A 201 -13.30 -3.24 9.83
N SER A 202 -14.34 -4.07 9.76
CA SER A 202 -15.57 -3.93 10.57
C SER A 202 -16.15 -2.51 10.51
N LEU A 203 -16.29 -1.99 9.29
CA LEU A 203 -16.76 -0.63 9.03
C LEU A 203 -18.15 -0.35 9.65
N SER A 204 -18.36 0.86 10.08
CA SER A 204 -19.62 1.33 10.70
C SER A 204 -20.19 2.53 9.94
N SER A 205 -21.44 2.88 10.22
CA SER A 205 -22.10 4.06 9.64
C SER A 205 -21.43 5.40 9.98
N ASP A 206 -20.59 5.42 11.02
CA ASP A 206 -19.82 6.60 11.40
C ASP A 206 -18.50 6.72 10.63
N ASP A 207 -18.09 5.68 9.93
CA ASP A 207 -16.86 5.67 9.18
C ASP A 207 -17.06 6.22 7.76
N ILE A 208 -15.96 6.69 7.18
CA ILE A 208 -15.91 7.19 5.81
C ILE A 208 -14.83 6.41 5.07
N VAL A 209 -15.21 5.81 3.96
CA VAL A 209 -14.27 5.22 3.00
C VAL A 209 -14.13 6.18 1.83
N LEU A 210 -12.92 6.66 1.61
CA LEU A 210 -12.64 7.64 0.58
C LEU A 210 -11.65 7.05 -0.42
N MET A 211 -12.04 6.96 -1.68
CA MET A 211 -11.19 6.50 -2.76
C MET A 211 -10.54 7.71 -3.44
N ASP A 212 -9.21 7.75 -3.42
CA ASP A 212 -8.45 8.81 -4.06
C ASP A 212 -8.50 8.70 -5.58
N ARG A 213 -8.52 7.48 -6.09
CA ARG A 213 -8.72 7.17 -7.52
C ARG A 213 -9.70 6.02 -7.66
N VAL A 214 -10.63 6.17 -8.57
CA VAL A 214 -11.61 5.13 -8.88
C VAL A 214 -11.39 4.63 -10.30
N SER A 215 -11.04 3.36 -10.39
CA SER A 215 -10.88 2.64 -11.63
C SER A 215 -11.29 1.18 -11.40
N ARG A 216 -11.10 0.30 -12.37
CA ARG A 216 -11.32 -1.16 -12.22
C ARG A 216 -10.21 -1.81 -11.37
N PHE A 217 -9.90 -1.21 -10.23
CA PHE A 217 -8.99 -1.79 -9.26
C PHE A 217 -9.74 -2.74 -8.33
N SER A 218 -9.05 -3.78 -7.90
CA SER A 218 -9.63 -4.78 -7.00
C SER A 218 -10.20 -4.17 -5.73
N PHE A 219 -9.53 -3.15 -5.15
CA PHE A 219 -10.02 -2.47 -3.95
C PHE A 219 -11.27 -1.62 -4.21
N SER A 220 -11.38 -0.93 -5.35
CA SER A 220 -12.56 -0.12 -5.68
C SER A 220 -13.81 -0.99 -5.79
N GLN A 221 -13.71 -2.12 -6.47
CA GLN A 221 -14.81 -3.06 -6.58
C GLN A 221 -15.18 -3.64 -5.21
N ALA A 222 -14.20 -4.07 -4.42
CA ALA A 222 -14.43 -4.61 -3.08
C ALA A 222 -15.08 -3.57 -2.14
N ILE A 223 -14.65 -2.28 -2.20
CA ILE A 223 -15.28 -1.20 -1.43
C ILE A 223 -16.74 -1.02 -1.81
N LEU A 224 -17.06 -0.96 -3.10
CA LEU A 224 -18.45 -0.74 -3.56
C LEU A 224 -19.38 -1.91 -3.19
N GLU A 225 -18.86 -3.12 -3.12
CA GLU A 225 -19.65 -4.31 -2.80
C GLU A 225 -19.74 -4.60 -1.29
N TYR A 226 -18.69 -4.33 -0.53
CA TYR A 226 -18.58 -4.73 0.88
C TYR A 226 -18.37 -3.55 1.86
N GLY A 227 -18.15 -2.34 1.37
CA GLY A 227 -17.96 -1.14 2.20
C GLY A 227 -19.26 -0.42 2.60
N ASN A 228 -20.41 -0.96 2.27
CA ASN A 228 -21.74 -0.33 2.38
C ASN A 228 -22.22 -0.02 3.81
N HIS A 229 -21.48 -0.41 4.82
CA HIS A 229 -21.74 -0.01 6.22
C HIS A 229 -21.18 1.39 6.54
N ALA A 230 -20.24 1.89 5.74
CA ALA A 230 -19.64 3.22 5.87
C ALA A 230 -20.17 4.17 4.78
N LYS A 231 -19.90 5.46 4.91
CA LYS A 231 -20.12 6.42 3.83
C LYS A 231 -19.00 6.31 2.80
N ILE A 232 -19.37 6.11 1.53
CA ILE A 232 -18.39 5.94 0.45
C ILE A 232 -18.29 7.24 -0.34
N GLY A 233 -17.08 7.79 -0.43
CA GLY A 233 -16.77 8.98 -1.22
C GLY A 233 -15.62 8.75 -2.21
N VAL A 234 -15.50 9.66 -3.17
CA VAL A 234 -14.46 9.62 -4.20
C VAL A 234 -13.93 11.00 -4.52
N PHE A 235 -12.62 11.10 -4.83
CA PHE A 235 -12.02 12.30 -5.40
C PHE A 235 -12.01 12.27 -6.92
N LEU A 236 -12.37 13.43 -7.52
CA LEU A 236 -12.16 13.70 -8.94
C LEU A 236 -11.04 14.74 -9.08
N HIS A 237 -9.86 14.29 -9.47
CA HIS A 237 -8.66 15.13 -9.55
C HIS A 237 -8.52 15.91 -10.86
N SER A 238 -9.21 15.49 -11.92
CA SER A 238 -9.20 16.14 -13.24
C SER A 238 -10.61 16.34 -13.79
N LEU A 239 -10.75 17.01 -14.92
CA LEU A 239 -12.03 17.18 -15.59
C LEU A 239 -12.56 15.82 -16.03
N HIS A 240 -13.83 15.56 -15.74
CA HIS A 240 -14.52 14.34 -16.12
C HIS A 240 -14.84 14.25 -17.61
N GLN A 241 -14.79 15.39 -18.32
CA GLN A 241 -15.00 15.48 -19.77
C GLN A 241 -13.82 16.18 -20.44
N TYR A 242 -13.51 15.72 -21.65
CA TYR A 242 -12.61 16.45 -22.55
C TYR A 242 -13.32 17.67 -23.16
N LYS A 243 -12.56 18.60 -23.73
CA LYS A 243 -13.13 19.78 -24.46
C LYS A 243 -14.09 19.42 -25.58
N THR A 244 -14.02 18.19 -26.09
CA THR A 244 -14.93 17.63 -27.11
C THR A 244 -16.29 17.22 -26.55
N GLY A 245 -16.49 17.26 -25.24
CA GLY A 245 -17.67 16.74 -24.56
C GLY A 245 -17.62 15.22 -24.30
N ALA A 246 -16.62 14.52 -24.82
CA ALA A 246 -16.45 13.10 -24.53
C ALA A 246 -15.98 12.90 -23.08
N MET A 247 -16.49 11.82 -22.45
CA MET A 247 -16.08 11.46 -21.10
C MET A 247 -14.60 11.06 -21.07
N ASN A 248 -13.90 11.47 -20.01
CA ASN A 248 -12.56 11.02 -19.73
C ASN A 248 -12.61 9.53 -19.33
N ASN A 249 -11.85 8.71 -20.02
CA ASN A 249 -11.85 7.26 -19.84
C ASN A 249 -11.49 6.82 -18.40
N GLU A 250 -10.69 7.62 -17.69
CA GLU A 250 -10.34 7.35 -16.29
C GLU A 250 -11.55 7.35 -15.36
N TYR A 251 -12.61 8.12 -15.70
CA TYR A 251 -13.82 8.20 -14.87
C TYR A 251 -14.96 7.33 -15.37
N HIS A 252 -14.78 6.58 -16.44
CA HIS A 252 -15.86 5.75 -17.01
C HIS A 252 -16.41 4.76 -15.98
N TYR A 253 -15.52 4.07 -15.25
CA TYR A 253 -15.91 3.14 -14.19
C TYR A 253 -16.66 3.84 -13.06
N LEU A 254 -16.19 5.02 -12.64
CA LEU A 254 -16.84 5.83 -11.60
C LEU A 254 -18.29 6.16 -11.96
N PHE A 255 -18.53 6.66 -13.17
CA PHE A 255 -19.87 7.06 -13.59
C PHE A 255 -20.81 5.87 -13.84
N GLN A 256 -20.28 4.70 -14.18
CA GLN A 256 -21.07 3.46 -14.22
C GLN A 256 -21.58 3.06 -12.82
N HIS A 257 -20.91 3.49 -11.76
CA HIS A 257 -21.25 3.20 -10.36
C HIS A 257 -21.63 4.46 -9.57
N ALA A 258 -22.03 5.54 -10.23
CA ALA A 258 -22.27 6.85 -9.59
C ALA A 258 -23.27 6.77 -8.43
N THR A 259 -24.26 5.90 -8.51
CA THR A 259 -25.29 5.69 -7.47
C THR A 259 -24.78 4.93 -6.23
N SER A 260 -23.58 4.37 -6.29
CA SER A 260 -22.95 3.65 -5.17
C SER A 260 -22.09 4.56 -4.28
N PHE A 261 -21.98 5.85 -4.64
CA PHE A 261 -21.26 6.84 -3.83
C PHE A 261 -22.22 7.74 -3.08
N ASP A 262 -21.93 8.00 -1.80
CA ASP A 262 -22.67 8.97 -0.99
C ASP A 262 -22.29 10.40 -1.36
N PHE A 263 -21.04 10.62 -1.78
CA PHE A 263 -20.55 11.95 -2.18
C PHE A 263 -19.33 11.86 -3.11
N MET A 264 -19.13 12.94 -3.88
CA MET A 264 -17.96 13.15 -4.73
C MET A 264 -17.26 14.45 -4.32
N ILE A 265 -15.93 14.42 -4.26
CA ILE A 265 -15.11 15.60 -3.94
C ILE A 265 -14.45 16.07 -5.22
N VAL A 266 -14.60 17.34 -5.52
CA VAL A 266 -14.03 18.01 -6.69
C VAL A 266 -13.12 19.16 -6.28
N SER A 267 -12.20 19.54 -7.14
CA SER A 267 -11.16 20.52 -6.81
C SER A 267 -11.64 21.96 -6.91
N THR A 268 -12.65 22.27 -7.74
CA THR A 268 -13.12 23.64 -8.01
C THR A 268 -14.62 23.74 -8.14
N GLU A 269 -15.20 24.92 -7.90
CA GLU A 269 -16.63 25.19 -8.12
C GLU A 269 -17.04 25.04 -9.59
N ALA A 270 -16.16 25.37 -10.53
CA ALA A 270 -16.40 25.16 -11.95
C ALA A 270 -16.56 23.67 -12.25
N GLN A 271 -15.67 22.81 -11.75
CA GLN A 271 -15.76 21.36 -11.89
C GLN A 271 -17.03 20.81 -11.25
N LYS A 272 -17.43 21.34 -10.09
CA LYS A 272 -18.69 20.98 -9.44
C LYS A 272 -19.90 21.29 -10.34
N THR A 273 -19.97 22.50 -10.86
CA THR A 273 -21.07 22.94 -11.75
C THR A 273 -21.15 22.05 -12.99
N ASP A 274 -20.01 21.77 -13.63
CA ASP A 274 -19.96 20.90 -14.81
C ASP A 274 -20.41 19.47 -14.49
N LEU A 275 -19.99 18.94 -13.34
CA LEU A 275 -20.38 17.61 -12.87
C LEU A 275 -21.89 17.54 -12.57
N GLU A 276 -22.44 18.52 -11.85
CA GLU A 276 -23.88 18.59 -11.55
C GLU A 276 -24.72 18.66 -12.82
N ASN A 277 -24.26 19.39 -13.84
CA ASN A 277 -24.93 19.45 -15.14
C ASN A 277 -24.86 18.12 -15.89
N TYR A 278 -23.77 17.38 -15.74
CA TYR A 278 -23.60 16.07 -16.38
C TYR A 278 -24.46 14.97 -15.72
N LEU A 279 -24.68 15.04 -14.41
CA LEU A 279 -25.44 14.03 -13.65
C LEU A 279 -26.95 14.25 -13.69
N ARG A 280 -27.44 15.36 -14.23
CA ARG A 280 -28.88 15.65 -14.45
C ARG A 280 -29.40 15.01 -15.74
#